data_b7a265d0c8371fb44ab82ee45d16f1c8
#
_entry.id   b7a265d0c8371fb44ab82ee45d16f1c8
#
_cell.length_a   1.000
_cell.length_b   1.000
_cell.length_c   1.000
_cell.angle_alpha   90.00
_cell.angle_beta   90.00
_cell.angle_gamma   90.00
#
_symmetry.space_group_name_H-M   'P 1'
#
loop_
_entity.id
_entity.type
_entity.pdbx_description
1 polymer ?
#
loop_
_entity_poly.entity_id
_entity_poly.type
_entity_poly.pdbx_seq_one_letter_code
_entity_poly.pdbx_strand_id
1 'polypeptide(L)'
;SLSSAASDVYKRQGLWRYQIGDTVEFTSLAPYKIRITGRTRHYINAFGEEIIVDNAETALKAACDATGARISDYTAGPVYMHGRSKGSHQWVVEFDTPPDDAERFTDTLDRALQSVNSDYEAKRFKDTTLMRPTLTVVPPGTFYRWMKSRGKAGGQNKVPRLFNDRTY
;
A
#
# COMPACT_ATOMS: atom_id res chain seq x y z
N SER A 1 0.65 -8.08 18.21
CA SER A 1 0.77 -8.36 16.78
C SER A 1 0.92 -9.85 16.55
N LEU A 2 -0.17 -10.53 16.25
CA LEU A 2 -0.12 -11.93 15.83
C LEU A 2 0.28 -11.96 14.35
N SER A 3 1.59 -12.05 14.13
CA SER A 3 2.22 -12.40 12.88
C SER A 3 1.59 -13.68 12.30
N SER A 4 1.07 -13.53 11.08
CA SER A 4 0.86 -14.57 10.06
C SER A 4 0.52 -15.97 10.57
N ALA A 5 -0.72 -16.19 10.92
CA ALA A 5 -1.28 -17.53 10.73
C ALA A 5 -1.40 -17.74 9.21
N ALA A 6 -0.43 -18.43 8.61
CA ALA A 6 -0.58 -18.96 7.27
C ALA A 6 -1.81 -19.87 7.30
N SER A 7 -2.94 -19.42 6.78
CA SER A 7 -4.11 -20.26 6.65
C SER A 7 -3.84 -21.23 5.50
N ASP A 8 -3.56 -22.48 5.83
CA ASP A 8 -3.51 -23.57 4.87
C ASP A 8 -4.91 -23.74 4.27
N VAL A 9 -5.14 -23.14 3.12
CA VAL A 9 -6.40 -23.33 2.41
C VAL A 9 -6.34 -24.64 1.66
N TYR A 10 -7.19 -25.57 2.10
CA TYR A 10 -7.46 -26.79 1.36
C TYR A 10 -8.22 -26.44 0.08
N LYS A 11 -7.55 -26.53 -1.05
CA LYS A 11 -8.22 -26.55 -2.36
C LYS A 11 -8.53 -27.99 -2.73
N ARG A 12 -9.76 -28.25 -3.21
CA ARG A 12 -10.25 -29.56 -3.71
C ARG A 12 -9.39 -30.22 -4.81
N GLN A 13 -8.29 -29.59 -5.21
CA GLN A 13 -7.35 -30.03 -6.25
C GLN A 13 -6.06 -30.65 -5.71
N GLY A 14 -6.02 -31.06 -4.42
CA GLY A 14 -4.88 -31.80 -3.86
C GLY A 14 -3.67 -30.96 -3.49
N LEU A 15 -3.76 -29.63 -3.43
CA LEU A 15 -2.72 -28.76 -2.92
C LEU A 15 -2.75 -28.78 -1.38
N TRP A 16 -1.76 -29.42 -0.78
CA TRP A 16 -1.56 -29.43 0.67
C TRP A 16 -0.59 -28.33 1.09
N ARG A 17 -0.86 -27.64 2.21
CA ARG A 17 0.02 -26.65 2.84
C ARG A 17 0.47 -25.54 1.86
N TYR A 18 -0.42 -25.10 0.96
CA TYR A 18 -0.11 -24.01 0.06
C TYR A 18 -0.14 -22.68 0.83
N GLN A 19 1.01 -22.05 0.95
CA GLN A 19 1.13 -20.73 1.57
C GLN A 19 0.57 -19.68 0.60
N ILE A 20 -0.64 -19.17 0.87
CA ILE A 20 -1.32 -18.17 0.04
C ILE A 20 -0.58 -16.83 0.13
N GLY A 21 0.07 -16.56 1.28
CA GLY A 21 0.77 -15.31 1.53
C GLY A 21 -0.16 -14.15 1.88
N ASP A 22 -1.39 -14.44 2.30
CA ASP A 22 -2.29 -13.43 2.83
C ASP A 22 -2.04 -13.21 4.33
N THR A 23 -2.18 -11.98 4.79
CA THR A 23 -2.24 -11.62 6.21
C THR A 23 -3.70 -11.52 6.63
N VAL A 24 -4.01 -11.97 7.85
CA VAL A 24 -5.36 -11.98 8.37
C VAL A 24 -5.41 -11.41 9.79
N GLU A 25 -6.51 -10.79 10.12
CA GLU A 25 -6.87 -10.33 11.46
C GLU A 25 -8.12 -11.06 11.93
N PHE A 26 -8.13 -11.46 13.22
CA PHE A 26 -9.33 -11.99 13.85
C PHE A 26 -10.27 -10.84 14.21
N THR A 27 -11.48 -10.84 13.63
CA THR A 27 -12.52 -9.85 13.95
C THR A 27 -13.48 -10.36 15.03
N SER A 28 -13.46 -11.67 15.33
CA SER A 28 -14.19 -12.31 16.43
C SER A 28 -13.50 -13.62 16.82
N LEU A 29 -13.55 -13.95 18.10
CA LEU A 29 -13.03 -15.22 18.65
C LEU A 29 -14.14 -16.24 18.96
N ALA A 30 -15.40 -15.79 18.96
CA ALA A 30 -16.55 -16.68 19.19
C ALA A 30 -17.79 -16.18 18.42
N PRO A 31 -18.13 -16.77 17.26
CA PRO A 31 -17.34 -17.70 16.46
C PRO A 31 -16.09 -17.05 15.87
N TYR A 32 -15.10 -17.84 15.51
CA TYR A 32 -13.91 -17.32 14.84
C TYR A 32 -14.28 -16.69 13.48
N LYS A 33 -13.98 -15.40 13.33
CA LYS A 33 -14.09 -14.67 12.06
C LYS A 33 -12.76 -14.00 11.76
N ILE A 34 -12.37 -14.03 10.50
CA ILE A 34 -11.15 -13.39 10.03
C ILE A 34 -11.46 -12.39 8.93
N ARG A 35 -10.64 -11.36 8.85
CA ARG A 35 -10.58 -10.41 7.72
C ARG A 35 -9.20 -10.52 7.10
N ILE A 36 -9.12 -10.51 5.75
CA ILE A 36 -7.84 -10.41 5.04
C ILE A 36 -7.41 -8.96 5.12
N THR A 37 -6.20 -8.70 5.63
CA THR A 37 -5.64 -7.36 5.81
C THR A 37 -4.57 -7.00 4.79
N GLY A 38 -4.06 -7.98 4.04
CA GLY A 38 -3.04 -7.76 3.02
C GLY A 38 -2.34 -9.02 2.56
N ARG A 39 -1.12 -8.86 2.06
CA ARG A 39 -0.26 -9.96 1.62
C ARG A 39 1.14 -9.80 2.15
N THR A 40 1.81 -10.92 2.46
CA THR A 40 3.20 -10.96 2.92
C THR A 40 4.23 -10.44 1.90
N ARG A 41 3.83 -10.22 0.64
CA ARG A 41 4.69 -9.71 -0.44
C ARG A 41 4.39 -8.27 -0.87
N HIS A 42 3.32 -7.65 -0.34
CA HIS A 42 2.89 -6.30 -0.71
C HIS A 42 2.83 -5.44 0.54
N TYR A 43 4.00 -5.00 0.99
CA TYR A 43 4.17 -4.10 2.12
C TYR A 43 5.37 -3.18 1.87
N ILE A 44 5.46 -2.09 2.59
CA ILE A 44 6.65 -1.23 2.64
C ILE A 44 7.20 -1.29 4.06
N ASN A 45 8.44 -1.72 4.19
CA ASN A 45 9.17 -1.78 5.45
C ASN A 45 10.66 -1.41 5.27
N ALA A 46 10.92 -0.44 4.39
CA ALA A 46 12.28 -0.04 4.06
C ALA A 46 12.99 0.69 5.21
N PHE A 47 12.21 1.26 6.13
CA PHE A 47 12.69 2.04 7.28
C PHE A 47 12.13 1.52 8.61
N GLY A 48 11.45 0.36 8.63
CA GLY A 48 10.81 -0.22 9.81
C GLY A 48 9.39 0.29 10.08
N GLU A 49 8.69 0.74 9.03
CA GLU A 49 7.34 1.33 9.12
C GLU A 49 6.19 0.34 8.90
N GLU A 50 6.47 -0.83 8.36
CA GLU A 50 5.52 -1.95 8.14
C GLU A 50 4.15 -1.55 7.56
N ILE A 51 4.14 -0.69 6.52
CA ILE A 51 2.88 -0.31 5.85
C ILE A 51 2.34 -1.49 5.05
N ILE A 52 1.14 -1.93 5.37
CA ILE A 52 0.39 -2.95 4.64
C ILE A 52 -0.66 -2.32 3.73
N VAL A 53 -1.22 -3.11 2.80
CA VAL A 53 -2.23 -2.62 1.84
C VAL A 53 -3.45 -2.01 2.53
N ASP A 54 -3.92 -2.57 3.65
CA ASP A 54 -5.06 -2.04 4.40
C ASP A 54 -4.80 -0.62 4.95
N ASN A 55 -3.57 -0.35 5.42
CA ASN A 55 -3.16 1.01 5.81
C ASN A 55 -3.21 1.97 4.62
N ALA A 56 -2.65 1.54 3.47
CA ALA A 56 -2.62 2.32 2.24
C ALA A 56 -4.03 2.65 1.73
N GLU A 57 -4.91 1.65 1.63
CA GLU A 57 -6.28 1.81 1.16
C GLU A 57 -7.09 2.75 2.09
N THR A 58 -6.93 2.60 3.41
CA THR A 58 -7.60 3.47 4.39
C THR A 58 -7.14 4.92 4.25
N ALA A 59 -5.83 5.14 4.11
CA ALA A 59 -5.26 6.48 4.00
C ALA A 59 -5.61 7.15 2.66
N LEU A 60 -5.57 6.41 1.55
CA LEU A 60 -5.99 6.90 0.24
C LEU A 60 -7.47 7.26 0.22
N LYS A 61 -8.33 6.42 0.85
CA LYS A 61 -9.74 6.73 0.98
C LYS A 61 -9.97 8.06 1.71
N ALA A 62 -9.29 8.28 2.83
CA ALA A 62 -9.39 9.54 3.58
C ALA A 62 -8.95 10.75 2.73
N ALA A 63 -7.85 10.62 1.96
CA ALA A 63 -7.37 11.67 1.06
C ALA A 63 -8.38 11.96 -0.07
N CYS A 64 -8.98 10.92 -0.67
CA CYS A 64 -10.02 11.07 -1.67
C CYS A 64 -11.28 11.76 -1.13
N ASP A 65 -11.76 11.32 0.04
CA ASP A 65 -12.94 11.89 0.68
C ASP A 65 -12.73 13.39 1.01
N ALA A 66 -11.51 13.78 1.39
CA ALA A 66 -11.17 15.17 1.73
C ALA A 66 -11.04 16.08 0.50
N THR A 67 -10.71 15.56 -0.68
CA THR A 67 -10.37 16.36 -1.88
C THR A 67 -11.27 16.09 -3.09
N GLY A 68 -12.31 15.28 -2.94
CA GLY A 68 -13.19 14.89 -4.04
C GLY A 68 -12.50 14.05 -5.12
N ALA A 69 -11.29 13.56 -4.87
CA ALA A 69 -10.53 12.75 -5.83
C ALA A 69 -11.12 11.34 -5.99
N ARG A 70 -10.90 10.75 -7.17
CA ARG A 70 -11.21 9.34 -7.47
C ARG A 70 -9.99 8.70 -8.10
N ILE A 71 -9.50 7.64 -7.48
CA ILE A 71 -8.33 6.89 -7.92
C ILE A 71 -8.78 5.74 -8.83
N SER A 72 -8.16 5.64 -10.01
CA SER A 72 -8.27 4.49 -10.91
C SER A 72 -7.32 3.37 -10.47
N ASP A 73 -6.05 3.73 -10.25
CA ASP A 73 -5.04 2.77 -9.82
C ASP A 73 -3.88 3.48 -9.10
N TYR A 74 -3.10 2.73 -8.32
CA TYR A 74 -1.94 3.28 -7.64
C TYR A 74 -0.88 2.23 -7.34
N THR A 75 0.32 2.72 -7.06
CA THR A 75 1.40 1.97 -6.43
C THR A 75 2.22 2.88 -5.53
N ALA A 76 2.85 2.32 -4.51
CA ALA A 76 3.76 3.07 -3.65
C ALA A 76 5.01 2.25 -3.33
N GLY A 77 6.11 2.96 -3.11
CA GLY A 77 7.38 2.36 -2.75
C GLY A 77 8.32 3.35 -2.08
N PRO A 78 9.42 2.86 -1.47
CA PRO A 78 10.37 3.69 -0.75
C PRO A 78 11.21 4.53 -1.71
N VAL A 79 11.56 5.72 -1.25
CA VAL A 79 12.66 6.53 -1.77
C VAL A 79 13.77 6.47 -0.74
N TYR A 80 14.86 5.78 -1.08
CA TYR A 80 15.95 5.56 -0.16
C TYR A 80 16.77 6.81 0.11
N MET A 81 17.41 6.84 1.26
CA MET A 81 18.33 7.90 1.65
C MET A 81 19.53 7.95 0.71
N HIS A 82 19.86 9.14 0.21
CA HIS A 82 21.08 9.40 -0.52
C HIS A 82 21.88 10.54 0.15
N GLY A 83 23.08 10.25 0.60
CA GLY A 83 23.90 11.23 1.29
C GLY A 83 23.27 11.72 2.58
N ARG A 84 22.92 13.03 2.65
CA ARG A 84 22.26 13.66 3.80
C ARG A 84 20.73 13.68 3.71
N SER A 85 20.15 13.23 2.60
CA SER A 85 18.69 13.20 2.44
C SER A 85 18.09 12.05 3.25
N LYS A 86 16.95 12.28 3.86
CA LYS A 86 16.16 11.29 4.60
C LYS A 86 15.34 10.46 3.63
N GLY A 87 14.85 9.30 4.09
CA GLY A 87 13.94 8.46 3.31
C GLY A 87 12.54 9.08 3.16
N SER A 88 11.80 8.64 2.19
CA SER A 88 10.39 8.97 2.00
C SER A 88 9.67 7.86 1.25
N HIS A 89 8.36 8.00 1.08
CA HIS A 89 7.58 7.16 0.17
C HIS A 89 7.14 7.94 -1.05
N GLN A 90 7.25 7.34 -2.22
CA GLN A 90 6.67 7.84 -3.45
C GLN A 90 5.36 7.10 -3.73
N TRP A 91 4.29 7.85 -3.88
CA TRP A 91 2.98 7.37 -4.28
C TRP A 91 2.75 7.77 -5.74
N VAL A 92 2.67 6.78 -6.62
CA VAL A 92 2.34 6.96 -8.03
C VAL A 92 0.87 6.65 -8.19
N VAL A 93 0.09 7.62 -8.60
CA VAL A 93 -1.37 7.52 -8.62
C VAL A 93 -1.92 7.93 -9.99
N GLU A 94 -2.80 7.09 -10.52
CA GLU A 94 -3.63 7.36 -11.69
C GLU A 94 -5.03 7.71 -11.19
N PHE A 95 -5.51 8.91 -11.54
CA PHE A 95 -6.82 9.39 -11.12
C PHE A 95 -7.84 9.27 -12.24
N ASP A 96 -9.07 8.85 -11.91
CA ASP A 96 -10.27 9.08 -12.73
C ASP A 96 -10.73 10.53 -12.58
N THR A 97 -10.67 11.06 -11.36
CA THR A 97 -10.92 12.46 -11.04
C THR A 97 -9.79 12.95 -10.15
N PRO A 98 -8.96 13.89 -10.61
CA PRO A 98 -7.86 14.42 -9.81
C PRO A 98 -8.37 15.19 -8.59
N PRO A 99 -7.55 15.30 -7.52
CA PRO A 99 -7.88 16.12 -6.36
C PRO A 99 -7.98 17.60 -6.75
N ASP A 100 -8.84 18.33 -6.07
CA ASP A 100 -8.94 19.79 -6.16
C ASP A 100 -7.63 20.48 -5.72
N ASP A 101 -6.94 19.89 -4.75
CA ASP A 101 -5.65 20.33 -4.21
C ASP A 101 -4.75 19.12 -3.92
N ALA A 102 -3.67 18.96 -4.72
CA ALA A 102 -2.72 17.87 -4.60
C ALA A 102 -1.89 17.91 -3.30
N GLU A 103 -1.62 19.12 -2.78
CA GLU A 103 -0.92 19.28 -1.50
C GLU A 103 -1.80 18.83 -0.35
N ARG A 104 -3.07 19.25 -0.34
CA ARG A 104 -4.07 18.81 0.63
C ARG A 104 -4.29 17.29 0.58
N PHE A 105 -4.31 16.71 -0.62
CA PHE A 105 -4.39 15.26 -0.80
C PHE A 105 -3.21 14.57 -0.11
N THR A 106 -1.99 15.01 -0.40
CA THR A 106 -0.76 14.42 0.16
C THR A 106 -0.66 14.59 1.67
N ASP A 107 -1.05 15.74 2.21
CA ASP A 107 -1.08 15.99 3.65
C ASP A 107 -2.11 15.12 4.36
N THR A 108 -3.27 14.91 3.74
CA THR A 108 -4.30 14.06 4.32
C THR A 108 -3.89 12.60 4.28
N LEU A 109 -3.26 12.15 3.18
CA LEU A 109 -2.68 10.83 3.04
C LEU A 109 -1.65 10.57 4.15
N ASP A 110 -0.70 11.49 4.35
CA ASP A 110 0.36 11.36 5.38
C ASP A 110 -0.23 11.26 6.79
N ARG A 111 -1.16 12.16 7.13
CA ARG A 111 -1.83 12.15 8.44
C ARG A 111 -2.67 10.89 8.67
N ALA A 112 -3.36 10.41 7.65
CA ALA A 112 -4.14 9.20 7.75
C ALA A 112 -3.25 7.96 7.93
N LEU A 113 -2.11 7.88 7.21
CA LEU A 113 -1.11 6.82 7.44
C LEU A 113 -0.58 6.84 8.87
N GLN A 114 -0.26 8.00 9.42
CA GLN A 114 0.18 8.13 10.81
C GLN A 114 -0.89 7.64 11.79
N SER A 115 -2.17 7.92 11.51
CA SER A 115 -3.27 7.52 12.39
C SER A 115 -3.56 6.02 12.41
N VAL A 116 -3.21 5.29 11.35
CA VAL A 116 -3.49 3.84 11.20
C VAL A 116 -2.26 2.96 11.36
N ASN A 117 -1.07 3.55 11.49
CA ASN A 117 0.19 2.82 11.61
C ASN A 117 1.15 3.56 12.54
N SER A 118 1.31 3.02 13.76
CA SER A 118 2.15 3.61 14.81
C SER A 118 3.65 3.62 14.47
N ASP A 119 4.12 2.63 13.72
CA ASP A 119 5.52 2.57 13.30
C ASP A 119 5.82 3.65 12.26
N TYR A 120 4.89 3.86 11.32
CA TYR A 120 4.98 4.99 10.39
C TYR A 120 4.93 6.33 11.12
N GLU A 121 3.99 6.53 12.07
CA GLU A 121 3.91 7.74 12.90
C GLU A 121 5.24 8.02 13.61
N ALA A 122 5.83 7.01 14.26
CA ALA A 122 7.11 7.14 14.94
C ALA A 122 8.26 7.55 13.99
N LYS A 123 8.30 7.01 12.77
CA LYS A 123 9.31 7.37 11.76
C LYS A 123 9.11 8.77 11.17
N ARG A 124 7.84 9.21 11.10
CA ARG A 124 7.46 10.56 10.64
C ARG A 124 7.70 11.64 11.69
N PHE A 125 7.83 11.26 12.98
CA PHE A 125 7.96 12.22 14.08
C PHE A 125 9.12 13.20 13.84
N LYS A 126 8.80 14.49 13.72
CA LYS A 126 9.74 15.59 13.41
C LYS A 126 10.62 15.35 12.18
N ASP A 127 10.12 14.58 11.21
CA ASP A 127 10.89 14.17 10.03
C ASP A 127 12.25 13.55 10.36
N THR A 128 12.34 12.78 11.44
CA THR A 128 13.62 12.25 11.89
C THR A 128 14.17 11.16 10.98
N THR A 129 13.32 10.26 10.53
CA THR A 129 13.69 9.12 9.65
C THR A 129 13.03 9.24 8.29
N LEU A 130 11.71 9.48 8.28
CA LEU A 130 10.93 9.63 7.05
C LEU A 130 10.50 11.08 6.85
N MET A 131 10.67 11.56 5.64
CA MET A 131 10.07 12.80 5.16
C MET A 131 8.61 12.57 4.75
N ARG A 132 7.86 13.65 4.58
CA ARG A 132 6.53 13.65 3.99
C ARG A 132 6.53 12.84 2.68
N PRO A 133 5.52 12.03 2.40
CA PRO A 133 5.43 11.29 1.15
C PRO A 133 5.32 12.24 -0.06
N THR A 134 5.76 11.77 -1.20
CA THR A 134 5.63 12.48 -2.47
C THR A 134 4.54 11.86 -3.33
N LEU A 135 3.70 12.68 -3.94
CA LEU A 135 2.67 12.27 -4.89
C LEU A 135 3.17 12.49 -6.33
N THR A 136 3.12 11.44 -7.12
CA THR A 136 3.37 11.49 -8.57
C THR A 136 2.08 11.13 -9.29
N VAL A 137 1.46 12.10 -9.93
CA VAL A 137 0.26 11.89 -10.75
C VAL A 137 0.68 11.43 -12.13
N VAL A 138 0.09 10.34 -12.60
CA VAL A 138 0.34 9.80 -13.95
C VAL A 138 -0.90 9.89 -14.82
N PRO A 139 -0.73 10.05 -16.15
CA PRO A 139 -1.84 10.11 -17.09
C PRO A 139 -2.69 8.82 -17.09
N PRO A 140 -4.00 8.91 -17.42
CA PRO A 140 -4.88 7.76 -17.55
C PRO A 140 -4.34 6.68 -18.49
N GLY A 141 -4.50 5.41 -18.09
CA GLY A 141 -4.02 4.25 -18.83
C GLY A 141 -2.51 3.97 -18.67
N THR A 142 -1.80 4.69 -17.78
CA THR A 142 -0.36 4.45 -17.55
C THR A 142 -0.12 3.07 -16.97
N PHE A 143 -0.85 2.66 -15.95
CA PHE A 143 -0.72 1.34 -15.36
C PHE A 143 -1.12 0.23 -16.34
N TYR A 144 -2.15 0.44 -17.15
CA TYR A 144 -2.51 -0.53 -18.19
C TYR A 144 -1.38 -0.73 -19.22
N ARG A 145 -0.80 0.36 -19.73
CA ARG A 145 0.34 0.29 -20.68
C ARG A 145 1.55 -0.39 -20.05
N TRP A 146 1.83 -0.08 -18.79
CA TRP A 146 2.93 -0.72 -18.04
C TRP A 146 2.69 -2.23 -17.85
N MET A 147 1.50 -2.64 -17.45
CA MET A 147 1.14 -4.07 -17.35
C MET A 147 1.24 -4.77 -18.69
N LYS A 148 0.79 -4.12 -19.78
CA LYS A 148 0.87 -4.65 -21.14
C LYS A 148 2.33 -4.86 -21.58
N SER A 149 3.22 -3.90 -21.32
CA SER A 149 4.64 -4.02 -21.67
C SER A 149 5.35 -5.18 -20.96
N ARG A 150 4.80 -5.63 -19.83
CA ARG A 150 5.30 -6.79 -19.06
C ARG A 150 4.59 -8.11 -19.40
N GLY A 151 3.75 -8.14 -20.44
CA GLY A 151 2.96 -9.32 -20.80
C GLY A 151 1.92 -9.73 -19.76
N LYS A 152 1.55 -8.82 -18.86
CA LYS A 152 0.60 -9.05 -17.74
C LYS A 152 -0.72 -8.31 -17.93
N ALA A 153 -1.01 -7.79 -19.12
CA ALA A 153 -2.29 -7.16 -19.41
C ALA A 153 -3.40 -8.21 -19.51
N GLY A 154 -4.45 -8.01 -18.73
CA GLY A 154 -5.63 -8.89 -18.70
C GLY A 154 -5.55 -10.04 -17.69
N GLY A 155 -6.65 -10.77 -17.56
CA GLY A 155 -6.79 -11.85 -16.59
C GLY A 155 -6.86 -11.35 -15.14
N GLN A 156 -6.28 -12.10 -14.22
CA GLN A 156 -6.28 -11.78 -12.78
C GLN A 156 -5.05 -10.96 -12.34
N ASN A 157 -4.25 -10.47 -13.28
CA ASN A 157 -3.09 -9.66 -12.95
C ASN A 157 -3.53 -8.26 -12.51
N LYS A 158 -3.03 -7.83 -11.36
CA LYS A 158 -3.26 -6.49 -10.79
C LYS A 158 -1.94 -5.75 -10.64
N VAL A 159 -2.00 -4.43 -10.69
CA VAL A 159 -0.87 -3.59 -10.33
C VAL A 159 -0.50 -3.88 -8.87
N PRO A 160 0.76 -4.20 -8.57
CA PRO A 160 1.21 -4.35 -7.19
C PRO A 160 1.05 -3.02 -6.44
N ARG A 161 0.36 -3.06 -5.31
CA ARG A 161 0.01 -1.86 -4.54
C ARG A 161 1.20 -1.26 -3.80
N LEU A 162 2.02 -2.11 -3.20
CA LEU A 162 3.15 -1.70 -2.38
C LEU A 162 4.39 -2.47 -2.78
N PHE A 163 5.52 -1.79 -2.84
CA PHE A 163 6.84 -2.36 -3.08
C PHE A 163 7.77 -2.04 -1.92
N ASN A 164 8.60 -2.98 -1.55
CA ASN A 164 9.63 -2.79 -0.54
C ASN A 164 11.00 -2.42 -1.14
N ASP A 165 11.09 -2.36 -2.45
CA ASP A 165 12.26 -1.96 -3.22
C ASP A 165 11.85 -1.18 -4.49
N ARG A 166 12.82 -0.83 -5.34
CA ARG A 166 12.59 -0.09 -6.60
C ARG A 166 12.98 -0.88 -7.85
N THR A 167 12.90 -2.19 -7.79
CA THR A 167 13.29 -3.09 -8.90
C THR A 167 12.25 -3.21 -10.02
N TYR A 168 11.18 -2.40 -9.98
CA TYR A 168 10.08 -2.43 -10.95
C TYR A 168 10.00 -1.18 -11.83
#